data_7ea506914bde12f9e7293cb5ea30099c
#
_entry.id   7ea506914bde12f9e7293cb5ea30099c
#
_cell.length_a   1.000
_cell.length_b   1.000
_cell.length_c   1.000
_cell.angle_alpha   90.00
_cell.angle_beta   90.00
_cell.angle_gamma   90.00
#
_symmetry.space_group_name_H-M   'P 1'
#
loop_
_entity.id
_entity.type
_entity.pdbx_description
1 polymer ?
#
loop_
_entity_poly.entity_id
_entity_poly.type
_entity_poly.pdbx_seq_one_letter_code
_entity_poly.pdbx_strand_id
1 'polypeptide(L)'
;WHRYSSHRTVAEAIKTMVVRGAPAIGIAAAFGVVLGAREGAPLDAVIATLRATRPTAVNLFWALDRMEKRAEALRSASHGERVAALSAEAQAIWDEDVAMCLRMAEHGAPLLPAGQVLTHCNAGGLATAGDGTALAVIFAAASSGKTLHVYADETRPLLQGARLTAWELQQRGVPVTLICDNMAG
;
A
#
# COMPACT_ATOMS: atom_id res chain seq x y z
N TRP A 1 14.43 -3.70 7.78
CA TRP A 1 14.12 -4.03 6.39
C TRP A 1 14.06 -5.54 6.21
N HIS A 2 13.01 -6.04 5.55
CA HIS A 2 12.87 -7.45 5.18
C HIS A 2 13.13 -7.61 3.68
N ARG A 3 13.83 -8.68 3.29
CA ARG A 3 14.04 -9.04 1.89
C ARG A 3 13.35 -10.38 1.63
N TYR A 4 12.47 -10.40 0.64
CA TYR A 4 11.77 -11.62 0.24
C TYR A 4 12.26 -12.06 -1.14
N SER A 5 12.55 -13.35 -1.28
CA SER A 5 13.03 -13.96 -2.54
C SER A 5 12.05 -15.00 -3.10
N SER A 6 10.94 -15.26 -2.42
CA SER A 6 9.97 -16.29 -2.77
C SER A 6 8.54 -15.75 -2.62
N HIS A 7 7.64 -16.17 -3.51
CA HIS A 7 6.21 -15.87 -3.41
C HIS A 7 5.59 -16.33 -2.08
N ARG A 8 6.08 -17.44 -1.52
CA ARG A 8 5.59 -17.97 -0.24
C ARG A 8 5.94 -17.05 0.94
N THR A 9 7.14 -16.49 0.93
CA THR A 9 7.55 -15.55 1.98
C THR A 9 6.81 -14.21 1.86
N VAL A 10 6.45 -13.78 0.65
CA VAL A 10 5.54 -12.63 0.44
C VAL A 10 4.14 -12.96 0.96
N ALA A 11 3.60 -14.14 0.65
CA ALA A 11 2.31 -14.57 1.15
C ALA A 11 2.27 -14.57 2.70
N GLU A 12 3.30 -15.08 3.34
CA GLU A 12 3.41 -15.06 4.81
C GLU A 12 3.50 -13.63 5.36
N ALA A 13 4.25 -12.74 4.71
CA ALA A 13 4.34 -11.33 5.10
C ALA A 13 2.99 -10.60 5.02
N ILE A 14 2.16 -10.92 4.03
CA ILE A 14 0.80 -10.37 3.90
C ILE A 14 -0.11 -10.98 4.99
N LYS A 15 -0.06 -12.28 5.21
CA LYS A 15 -0.87 -13.00 6.18
C LYS A 15 -0.59 -12.54 7.61
N THR A 16 0.66 -12.35 7.97
CA THR A 16 1.11 -11.91 9.29
C THR A 16 1.12 -10.39 9.48
N MET A 17 0.62 -9.65 8.49
CA MET A 17 0.54 -8.19 8.49
C MET A 17 1.89 -7.46 8.60
N VAL A 18 3.00 -8.08 8.21
CA VAL A 18 4.26 -7.38 7.97
C VAL A 18 4.08 -6.41 6.79
N VAL A 19 3.36 -6.86 5.75
CA VAL A 19 2.79 -5.99 4.71
C VAL A 19 1.31 -5.80 4.99
N ARG A 20 0.89 -4.55 5.14
CA ARG A 20 -0.49 -4.16 5.44
C ARG A 20 -0.85 -2.85 4.71
N GLY A 21 -2.14 -2.52 4.67
CA GLY A 21 -2.68 -1.43 3.87
C GLY A 21 -3.16 -1.93 2.50
N ALA A 22 -4.34 -1.47 2.07
CA ALA A 22 -4.99 -2.02 0.87
C ALA A 22 -4.11 -1.94 -0.39
N PRO A 23 -3.54 -0.78 -0.79
CA PRO A 23 -2.67 -0.71 -1.96
C PRO A 23 -1.39 -1.53 -1.79
N ALA A 24 -0.70 -1.40 -0.65
CA ALA A 24 0.57 -2.10 -0.39
C ALA A 24 0.42 -3.62 -0.48
N ILE A 25 -0.71 -4.18 -0.02
CA ILE A 25 -1.00 -5.62 -0.12
C ILE A 25 -1.13 -6.04 -1.59
N GLY A 26 -1.86 -5.29 -2.40
CA GLY A 26 -2.01 -5.57 -3.83
C GLY A 26 -0.69 -5.52 -4.58
N ILE A 27 0.10 -4.48 -4.33
CA ILE A 27 1.43 -4.29 -4.91
C ILE A 27 2.37 -5.44 -4.51
N ALA A 28 2.44 -5.76 -3.21
CA ALA A 28 3.26 -6.86 -2.73
C ALA A 28 2.86 -8.21 -3.34
N ALA A 29 1.56 -8.44 -3.52
CA ALA A 29 1.06 -9.65 -4.18
C ALA A 29 1.47 -9.71 -5.66
N ALA A 30 1.39 -8.60 -6.39
CA ALA A 30 1.85 -8.51 -7.78
C ALA A 30 3.34 -8.88 -7.90
N PHE A 31 4.21 -8.32 -7.06
CA PHE A 31 5.61 -8.73 -7.00
C PHE A 31 5.80 -10.16 -6.51
N GLY A 32 4.92 -10.68 -5.66
CA GLY A 32 4.88 -12.09 -5.27
C GLY A 32 4.65 -13.01 -6.46
N VAL A 33 3.76 -12.65 -7.40
CA VAL A 33 3.57 -13.39 -8.65
C VAL A 33 4.84 -13.38 -9.50
N VAL A 34 5.54 -12.24 -9.59
CA VAL A 34 6.83 -12.14 -10.30
C VAL A 34 7.87 -13.08 -9.70
N LEU A 35 7.97 -13.15 -8.37
CA LEU A 35 8.89 -14.06 -7.70
C LEU A 35 8.54 -15.52 -8.01
N GLY A 36 7.26 -15.90 -7.95
CA GLY A 36 6.82 -17.25 -8.34
C GLY A 36 7.14 -17.60 -9.80
N ALA A 37 6.95 -16.63 -10.71
CA ALA A 37 7.34 -16.79 -12.10
C ALA A 37 8.85 -17.02 -12.25
N ARG A 38 9.69 -16.26 -11.55
CA ARG A 38 11.16 -16.43 -11.56
C ARG A 38 11.60 -17.77 -11.01
N GLU A 39 10.90 -18.31 -10.02
CA GLU A 39 11.12 -19.64 -9.46
C GLU A 39 10.71 -20.77 -10.42
N GLY A 40 10.03 -20.46 -11.52
CA GLY A 40 9.45 -21.47 -12.43
C GLY A 40 8.24 -22.20 -11.82
N ALA A 41 7.64 -21.65 -10.76
CA ALA A 41 6.48 -22.26 -10.13
C ALA A 41 5.22 -22.14 -11.03
N PRO A 42 4.28 -23.10 -10.96
CA PRO A 42 3.00 -22.99 -11.65
C PRO A 42 2.25 -21.73 -11.18
N LEU A 43 1.97 -20.80 -12.10
CA LEU A 43 1.41 -19.48 -11.75
C LEU A 43 0.04 -19.58 -11.09
N ASP A 44 -0.79 -20.54 -11.49
CA ASP A 44 -2.09 -20.78 -10.85
C ASP A 44 -1.93 -21.11 -9.36
N ALA A 45 -0.93 -21.92 -9.00
CA ALA A 45 -0.63 -22.26 -7.62
C ALA A 45 -0.05 -21.06 -6.84
N VAL A 46 0.78 -20.25 -7.48
CA VAL A 46 1.32 -19.00 -6.91
C VAL A 46 0.18 -18.03 -6.59
N ILE A 47 -0.70 -17.78 -7.55
CA ILE A 47 -1.84 -16.88 -7.41
C ILE A 47 -2.81 -17.39 -6.34
N ALA A 48 -3.12 -18.69 -6.33
CA ALA A 48 -3.96 -19.28 -5.29
C ALA A 48 -3.38 -19.11 -3.88
N THR A 49 -2.05 -19.31 -3.73
CA THR A 49 -1.35 -19.12 -2.46
C THR A 49 -1.46 -17.68 -1.96
N LEU A 50 -1.24 -16.70 -2.82
CA LEU A 50 -1.34 -15.27 -2.48
C LEU A 50 -2.78 -14.87 -2.18
N ARG A 51 -3.74 -15.33 -2.99
CA ARG A 51 -5.18 -15.04 -2.85
C ARG A 51 -5.75 -15.52 -1.51
N ALA A 52 -5.25 -16.63 -0.98
CA ALA A 52 -5.67 -17.20 0.30
C ALA A 52 -5.17 -16.42 1.54
N THR A 53 -4.28 -15.44 1.38
CA THR A 53 -3.64 -14.76 2.52
C THR A 53 -4.59 -13.83 3.28
N ARG A 54 -5.44 -13.07 2.57
CA ARG A 54 -6.37 -12.10 3.16
C ARG A 54 -7.69 -12.01 2.37
N PRO A 55 -8.69 -12.81 2.71
CA PRO A 55 -9.90 -12.96 1.89
C PRO A 55 -10.79 -11.70 1.81
N THR A 56 -10.57 -10.69 2.64
CA THR A 56 -11.32 -9.43 2.62
C THR A 56 -10.57 -8.26 1.95
N ALA A 57 -9.34 -8.47 1.51
CA ALA A 57 -8.51 -7.41 0.94
C ALA A 57 -8.80 -7.23 -0.56
N VAL A 58 -9.73 -6.36 -0.92
CA VAL A 58 -10.17 -6.13 -2.31
C VAL A 58 -9.00 -5.87 -3.27
N ASN A 59 -8.04 -5.03 -2.87
CA ASN A 59 -6.88 -4.71 -3.71
C ASN A 59 -5.96 -5.92 -3.97
N LEU A 60 -5.93 -6.90 -3.05
CA LEU A 60 -5.22 -8.16 -3.27
C LEU A 60 -5.82 -8.90 -4.48
N PHE A 61 -7.14 -9.06 -4.50
CA PHE A 61 -7.81 -9.76 -5.59
C PHE A 61 -7.66 -9.01 -6.90
N TRP A 62 -7.88 -7.70 -6.90
CA TRP A 62 -7.72 -6.85 -8.07
C TRP A 62 -6.32 -6.98 -8.70
N ALA A 63 -5.27 -6.90 -7.87
CA ALA A 63 -3.90 -7.03 -8.37
C ALA A 63 -3.61 -8.42 -8.91
N LEU A 64 -4.07 -9.47 -8.22
CA LEU A 64 -3.90 -10.85 -8.66
C LEU A 64 -4.66 -11.15 -9.95
N ASP A 65 -5.90 -10.67 -10.09
CA ASP A 65 -6.69 -10.82 -11.32
C ASP A 65 -6.00 -10.13 -12.51
N ARG A 66 -5.40 -8.96 -12.29
CA ARG A 66 -4.63 -8.23 -13.29
C ARG A 66 -3.37 -9.00 -13.70
N MET A 67 -2.64 -9.54 -12.74
CA MET A 67 -1.45 -10.38 -12.99
C MET A 67 -1.81 -11.70 -13.69
N GLU A 68 -2.90 -12.34 -13.30
CA GLU A 68 -3.41 -13.57 -13.92
C GLU A 68 -3.77 -13.35 -15.39
N LYS A 69 -4.53 -12.29 -15.67
CA LYS A 69 -4.88 -11.90 -17.05
C LYS A 69 -3.64 -11.62 -17.90
N ARG A 70 -2.61 -10.99 -17.32
CA ARG A 70 -1.35 -10.76 -18.00
C ARG A 70 -0.61 -12.06 -18.29
N ALA A 71 -0.57 -12.98 -17.33
CA ALA A 71 0.04 -14.31 -17.48
C ALA A 71 -0.65 -15.16 -18.57
N GLU A 72 -1.99 -15.11 -18.62
CA GLU A 72 -2.78 -15.80 -19.64
C GLU A 72 -2.44 -15.34 -21.06
N ALA A 73 -2.31 -14.04 -21.27
CA ALA A 73 -1.94 -13.46 -22.56
C ALA A 73 -0.54 -13.89 -23.05
N LEU A 74 0.26 -14.46 -22.15
CA LEU A 74 1.67 -14.85 -22.40
C LEU A 74 1.88 -16.36 -22.30
N ARG A 75 0.84 -17.18 -22.44
CA ARG A 75 0.95 -18.65 -22.33
C ARG A 75 1.94 -19.28 -23.30
N SER A 76 2.04 -18.72 -24.52
CA SER A 76 2.95 -19.19 -25.58
C SER A 76 4.34 -18.53 -25.54
N ALA A 77 4.54 -17.53 -24.68
CA ALA A 77 5.82 -16.82 -24.56
C ALA A 77 6.87 -17.68 -23.83
N SER A 78 8.13 -17.41 -24.10
CA SER A 78 9.24 -18.02 -23.37
C SER A 78 9.19 -17.65 -21.87
N HIS A 79 9.88 -18.44 -21.04
CA HIS A 79 9.97 -18.16 -19.61
C HIS A 79 10.51 -16.72 -19.34
N GLY A 80 11.58 -16.32 -20.04
CA GLY A 80 12.18 -15.00 -19.87
C GLY A 80 11.24 -13.85 -20.23
N GLU A 81 10.54 -13.95 -21.38
CA GLU A 81 9.55 -12.98 -21.81
C GLU A 81 8.38 -12.86 -20.82
N ARG A 82 7.92 -13.99 -20.30
CA ARG A 82 6.86 -14.03 -19.30
C ARG A 82 7.27 -13.33 -18.00
N VAL A 83 8.46 -13.62 -17.47
CA VAL A 83 9.00 -12.97 -16.28
C VAL A 83 9.17 -11.47 -16.49
N ALA A 84 9.71 -11.05 -17.64
CA ALA A 84 9.88 -9.63 -17.97
C ALA A 84 8.55 -8.89 -18.04
N ALA A 85 7.56 -9.47 -18.70
CA ALA A 85 6.24 -8.86 -18.86
C ALA A 85 5.44 -8.80 -17.54
N LEU A 86 5.53 -9.82 -16.69
CA LEU A 86 4.93 -9.80 -15.35
C LEU A 86 5.64 -8.79 -14.44
N SER A 87 6.96 -8.65 -14.57
CA SER A 87 7.71 -7.62 -13.83
C SER A 87 7.29 -6.21 -14.23
N ALA A 88 7.10 -5.97 -15.53
CA ALA A 88 6.60 -4.69 -16.05
C ALA A 88 5.18 -4.39 -15.56
N GLU A 89 4.30 -5.40 -15.51
CA GLU A 89 2.93 -5.25 -15.02
C GLU A 89 2.89 -4.94 -13.52
N ALA A 90 3.69 -5.63 -12.70
CA ALA A 90 3.80 -5.34 -11.26
C ALA A 90 4.36 -3.93 -11.01
N GLN A 91 5.32 -3.49 -11.84
CA GLN A 91 5.84 -2.13 -11.78
C GLN A 91 4.77 -1.10 -12.17
N ALA A 92 3.96 -1.39 -13.20
CA ALA A 92 2.86 -0.51 -13.60
C ALA A 92 1.82 -0.35 -12.45
N ILE A 93 1.49 -1.44 -11.74
CA ILE A 93 0.63 -1.38 -10.55
C ILE A 93 1.21 -0.44 -9.48
N TRP A 94 2.52 -0.52 -9.23
CA TRP A 94 3.22 0.38 -8.31
C TRP A 94 3.15 1.84 -8.79
N ASP A 95 3.52 2.11 -10.03
CA ASP A 95 3.62 3.46 -10.59
C ASP A 95 2.25 4.14 -10.66
N GLU A 96 1.20 3.39 -10.98
CA GLU A 96 -0.19 3.87 -10.98
C GLU A 96 -0.65 4.27 -9.58
N ASP A 97 -0.29 3.51 -8.54
CA ASP A 97 -0.61 3.85 -7.15
C ASP A 97 0.13 5.10 -6.70
N VAL A 98 1.43 5.24 -7.03
CA VAL A 98 2.21 6.47 -6.77
C VAL A 98 1.53 7.67 -7.43
N ALA A 99 1.19 7.55 -8.71
CA ALA A 99 0.52 8.63 -9.45
C ALA A 99 -0.86 8.99 -8.86
N MET A 100 -1.59 8.00 -8.36
CA MET A 100 -2.88 8.22 -7.71
C MET A 100 -2.71 8.95 -6.37
N CYS A 101 -1.75 8.57 -5.55
CA CYS A 101 -1.42 9.25 -4.30
C CYS A 101 -1.05 10.73 -4.54
N LEU A 102 -0.23 11.00 -5.56
CA LEU A 102 0.14 12.36 -5.95
C LEU A 102 -1.07 13.18 -6.37
N ARG A 103 -1.95 12.65 -7.21
CA ARG A 103 -3.18 13.36 -7.62
C ARG A 103 -4.10 13.63 -6.43
N MET A 104 -4.23 12.70 -5.48
CA MET A 104 -5.00 12.95 -4.25
C MET A 104 -4.39 14.12 -3.45
N ALA A 105 -3.07 14.15 -3.33
CA ALA A 105 -2.36 15.24 -2.66
C ALA A 105 -2.60 16.59 -3.35
N GLU A 106 -2.44 16.64 -4.67
CA GLU A 106 -2.63 17.85 -5.48
C GLU A 106 -4.04 18.43 -5.38
N HIS A 107 -5.05 17.57 -5.46
CA HIS A 107 -6.45 18.01 -5.40
C HIS A 107 -6.95 18.23 -3.97
N GLY A 108 -6.46 17.45 -3.01
CA GLY A 108 -6.91 17.54 -1.62
C GLY A 108 -6.25 18.65 -0.82
N ALA A 109 -4.97 18.92 -1.04
CA ALA A 109 -4.24 19.92 -0.26
C ALA A 109 -4.83 21.33 -0.36
N PRO A 110 -5.31 21.84 -1.51
CA PRO A 110 -5.99 23.13 -1.56
C PRO A 110 -7.27 23.20 -0.73
N LEU A 111 -8.00 22.09 -0.62
CA LEU A 111 -9.28 22.00 0.09
C LEU A 111 -9.09 21.93 1.61
N LEU A 112 -7.93 21.49 2.08
CA LEU A 112 -7.63 21.38 3.50
C LEU A 112 -7.36 22.78 4.09
N PRO A 113 -8.19 23.29 5.03
CA PRO A 113 -7.92 24.58 5.68
C PRO A 113 -6.70 24.48 6.60
N ALA A 114 -6.08 25.61 6.93
CA ALA A 114 -5.14 25.67 8.03
C ALA A 114 -5.87 25.40 9.35
N GLY A 115 -5.19 24.78 10.33
CA GLY A 115 -5.75 24.50 11.65
C GLY A 115 -5.68 23.03 12.02
N GLN A 116 -6.73 22.52 12.63
CA GLN A 116 -6.79 21.18 13.21
C GLN A 116 -7.36 20.18 12.22
N VAL A 117 -6.76 18.99 12.15
CA VAL A 117 -7.16 17.89 11.27
C VAL A 117 -7.22 16.61 12.08
N LEU A 118 -8.33 15.89 11.98
CA LEU A 118 -8.47 14.55 12.56
C LEU A 118 -8.16 13.50 11.48
N THR A 119 -7.40 12.48 11.86
CA THR A 119 -7.15 11.31 11.00
C THR A 119 -7.29 10.01 11.79
N HIS A 120 -7.67 8.95 11.09
CA HIS A 120 -7.91 7.62 11.65
C HIS A 120 -7.14 6.55 10.88
N CYS A 121 -6.72 5.49 11.56
CA CYS A 121 -5.97 4.37 11.02
C CYS A 121 -4.60 4.79 10.44
N ASN A 122 -4.14 4.12 9.40
CA ASN A 122 -2.96 4.52 8.65
C ASN A 122 -3.25 4.55 7.16
N ALA A 123 -3.18 5.74 6.60
CA ALA A 123 -3.36 6.05 5.18
C ALA A 123 -2.16 6.82 4.61
N GLY A 124 -0.97 6.51 5.11
CA GLY A 124 0.31 7.06 4.70
C GLY A 124 1.10 6.15 3.76
N GLY A 125 2.36 6.47 3.55
CA GLY A 125 3.28 5.75 2.68
C GLY A 125 3.52 4.30 3.10
N LEU A 126 3.38 3.98 4.39
CA LEU A 126 3.46 2.60 4.88
C LEU A 126 2.27 1.70 4.45
N ALA A 127 1.24 2.28 3.83
CA ALA A 127 0.06 1.56 3.34
C ALA A 127 -0.08 1.58 1.82
N THR A 128 0.78 2.29 1.09
CA THR A 128 0.72 2.54 -0.35
C THR A 128 2.09 2.38 -1.00
N ALA A 129 2.19 2.70 -2.31
CA ALA A 129 3.48 2.84 -3.00
C ALA A 129 4.05 4.27 -2.89
N GLY A 130 3.18 5.26 -2.69
CA GLY A 130 3.54 6.68 -2.60
C GLY A 130 3.52 7.21 -1.16
N ASP A 131 3.24 8.50 -1.01
CA ASP A 131 3.16 9.19 0.28
C ASP A 131 1.84 8.94 1.04
N GLY A 132 1.03 8.02 0.55
CA GLY A 132 -0.27 7.68 1.11
C GLY A 132 -1.44 8.32 0.38
N THR A 133 -2.61 8.16 0.94
CA THR A 133 -3.85 8.78 0.47
C THR A 133 -4.16 10.01 1.34
N ALA A 134 -4.78 9.84 2.50
CA ALA A 134 -5.11 10.97 3.39
C ALA A 134 -3.86 11.69 3.91
N LEU A 135 -2.79 10.96 4.28
CA LEU A 135 -1.56 11.60 4.74
C LEU A 135 -0.85 12.36 3.62
N ALA A 136 -0.94 11.91 2.36
CA ALA A 136 -0.39 12.67 1.24
C ALA A 136 -1.01 14.06 1.11
N VAL A 137 -2.33 14.19 1.35
CA VAL A 137 -3.03 15.49 1.38
C VAL A 137 -2.48 16.37 2.52
N ILE A 138 -2.32 15.81 3.71
CA ILE A 138 -1.78 16.52 4.87
C ILE A 138 -0.33 16.97 4.60
N PHE A 139 0.50 16.09 4.08
CA PHE A 139 1.90 16.40 3.76
C PHE A 139 2.02 17.49 2.70
N ALA A 140 1.22 17.41 1.63
CA ALA A 140 1.21 18.43 0.57
C ALA A 140 0.73 19.78 1.10
N ALA A 141 -0.32 19.82 1.94
CA ALA A 141 -0.81 21.02 2.56
C ALA A 141 0.23 21.65 3.49
N ALA A 142 0.89 20.85 4.33
CA ALA A 142 1.96 21.34 5.21
C ALA A 142 3.16 21.86 4.39
N SER A 143 3.56 21.16 3.33
CA SER A 143 4.65 21.58 2.43
C SER A 143 4.34 22.86 1.68
N SER A 144 3.05 23.18 1.44
CA SER A 144 2.62 24.47 0.85
C SER A 144 2.58 25.62 1.85
N GLY A 145 3.04 25.41 3.09
CA GLY A 145 3.11 26.44 4.13
C GLY A 145 1.86 26.56 5.00
N LYS A 146 0.89 25.64 4.90
CA LYS A 146 -0.25 25.63 5.79
C LYS A 146 0.14 25.18 7.20
N THR A 147 -0.21 25.95 8.21
CA THR A 147 -0.03 25.55 9.61
C THR A 147 -1.10 24.55 9.98
N LEU A 148 -0.68 23.33 10.22
CA LEU A 148 -1.56 22.20 10.58
C LEU A 148 -1.18 21.64 11.94
N HIS A 149 -2.18 21.14 12.66
CA HIS A 149 -2.01 20.26 13.82
C HIS A 149 -2.90 19.04 13.64
N VAL A 150 -2.31 17.85 13.63
CA VAL A 150 -3.05 16.60 13.35
C VAL A 150 -3.37 15.90 14.65
N TYR A 151 -4.63 15.55 14.85
CA TYR A 151 -5.06 14.58 15.85
C TYR A 151 -5.16 13.23 15.19
N ALA A 152 -4.38 12.26 15.66
CA ALA A 152 -4.40 10.91 15.16
C ALA A 152 -5.07 9.99 16.18
N ASP A 153 -6.18 9.37 15.80
CA ASP A 153 -6.78 8.30 16.59
C ASP A 153 -5.79 7.15 16.76
N GLU A 154 -5.74 6.56 17.94
CA GLU A 154 -4.89 5.37 18.19
C GLU A 154 -5.26 4.19 17.30
N THR A 155 -6.50 4.09 16.90
CA THR A 155 -7.09 3.05 16.02
C THR A 155 -6.98 1.65 16.63
N ARG A 156 -7.78 1.39 17.65
CA ARG A 156 -7.87 0.05 18.26
C ARG A 156 -8.50 -0.96 17.29
N PRO A 157 -8.18 -2.27 17.38
CA PRO A 157 -7.30 -2.88 18.39
C PRO A 157 -5.82 -2.93 17.97
N LEU A 158 -5.47 -2.72 16.69
CA LEU A 158 -4.10 -2.91 16.17
C LEU A 158 -3.24 -1.65 16.24
N LEU A 159 -3.82 -0.53 16.62
CA LEU A 159 -3.15 0.75 16.91
C LEU A 159 -2.37 1.31 15.71
N GLN A 160 -2.94 1.25 14.49
CA GLN A 160 -2.29 1.75 13.28
C GLN A 160 -2.04 3.26 13.34
N GLY A 161 -2.95 4.02 13.96
CA GLY A 161 -2.76 5.46 14.16
C GLY A 161 -1.60 5.74 15.10
N ALA A 162 -1.57 5.07 16.26
CA ALA A 162 -0.50 5.25 17.24
C ALA A 162 0.87 4.78 16.73
N ARG A 163 0.90 3.62 16.05
CA ARG A 163 2.15 2.96 15.67
C ARG A 163 2.73 3.44 14.34
N LEU A 164 1.90 3.86 13.41
CA LEU A 164 2.30 4.17 12.04
C LEU A 164 2.03 5.64 11.71
N THR A 165 0.79 6.10 11.79
CA THR A 165 0.41 7.46 11.40
C THR A 165 1.12 8.54 12.20
N ALA A 166 1.16 8.40 13.53
CA ALA A 166 1.87 9.35 14.39
C ALA A 166 3.37 9.38 14.04
N TRP A 167 3.97 8.23 13.78
CA TRP A 167 5.37 8.14 13.37
C TRP A 167 5.62 8.82 12.00
N GLU A 168 4.78 8.54 10.99
CA GLU A 168 4.94 9.17 9.66
C GLU A 168 4.82 10.69 9.72
N LEU A 169 3.85 11.20 10.48
CA LEU A 169 3.68 12.65 10.70
C LEU A 169 4.90 13.27 11.38
N GLN A 170 5.42 12.64 12.43
CA GLN A 170 6.64 13.09 13.11
C GLN A 170 7.85 13.11 12.17
N GLN A 171 8.04 12.07 11.35
CA GLN A 171 9.15 12.01 10.39
C GLN A 171 9.09 13.14 9.35
N ARG A 172 7.91 13.65 9.05
CA ARG A 172 7.69 14.77 8.11
C ARG A 172 7.60 16.14 8.82
N GLY A 173 7.84 16.20 10.13
CA GLY A 173 7.79 17.44 10.92
C GLY A 173 6.39 18.06 11.05
N VAL A 174 5.33 17.26 10.83
CA VAL A 174 3.95 17.70 10.99
C VAL A 174 3.55 17.51 12.46
N PRO A 175 3.11 18.59 13.18
CA PRO A 175 2.67 18.48 14.56
C PRO A 175 1.52 17.49 14.71
N VAL A 176 1.66 16.54 15.63
CA VAL A 176 0.67 15.49 15.87
C VAL A 176 0.42 15.26 17.34
N THR A 177 -0.85 15.10 17.70
CA THR A 177 -1.31 14.61 19.01
C THR A 177 -2.02 13.27 18.82
N LEU A 178 -1.52 12.27 19.52
CA LEU A 178 -2.20 10.96 19.58
C LEU A 178 -3.35 11.06 20.58
N ILE A 179 -4.53 10.61 20.17
CA ILE A 179 -5.73 10.56 20.99
C ILE A 179 -6.33 9.16 21.03
N CYS A 180 -7.10 8.86 22.07
CA CYS A 180 -7.92 7.64 22.09
C CYS A 180 -9.09 7.78 21.12
N ASP A 181 -9.54 6.67 20.53
CA ASP A 181 -10.60 6.68 19.51
C ASP A 181 -11.91 7.35 19.97
N ASN A 182 -12.24 7.25 21.26
CA ASN A 182 -13.42 7.87 21.85
C ASN A 182 -13.29 9.37 22.14
N MET A 183 -12.12 9.97 21.87
CA MET A 183 -11.90 11.42 22.05
C MET A 183 -12.16 12.21 20.77
N ALA A 184 -12.46 11.54 19.65
CA ALA A 184 -12.66 12.16 18.35
C ALA A 184 -13.98 12.98 18.24
N GLY A 185 -14.94 12.77 19.15
CA GLY A 185 -16.21 13.53 19.26
C GLY A 185 -16.13 14.64 20.33
#